data_b691c8ee0bbbe2576fffacc9c0519af4
#
_entry.id   b691c8ee0bbbe2576fffacc9c0519af4
#
_cell.length_a   1.000
_cell.length_b   1.000
_cell.length_c   1.000
_cell.angle_alpha   90.00
_cell.angle_beta   90.00
_cell.angle_gamma   90.00
#
_symmetry.space_group_name_H-M   'P 1'
#
loop_
_entity.id
_entity.type
_entity.pdbx_description
1 polymer ?
#
loop_
_entity_poly.entity_id
_entity_poly.type
_entity_poly.pdbx_seq_one_letter_code
_entity_poly.pdbx_strand_id
1 'polypeptide(L)'
;MILMFKFFYFFLFFCLFQVAIPAIAQRYGTAMGIRFGNSELSRTVGLSVQQRVLERVTLEAILQSDFSRNTNFSLLAERHRPIISKRFNYYYGGGIGFGKEESFIKNEETMQIDHTYGNSTVGVDLIAGVELTVANAVISLDYKPNINLAGRSEFYRGQVGISARTVLVKSKEQKKKQRQRQKAKRSGKKQTVKPFSDLFKKK
;
A
#
# COMPACT_ATOMS: atom_id res chain seq x y z
N MET A 1 -0.07 44.91 13.72
CA MET A 1 0.82 44.18 14.66
C MET A 1 0.05 43.14 15.48
N ILE A 2 -1.04 43.45 16.14
CA ILE A 2 -1.84 42.52 16.96
C ILE A 2 -2.42 41.31 16.18
N LEU A 3 -2.79 41.46 14.93
CA LEU A 3 -3.36 40.41 14.08
C LEU A 3 -2.31 39.33 13.68
N MET A 4 -1.07 39.76 13.44
CA MET A 4 0.06 38.85 13.17
C MET A 4 0.40 37.95 14.36
N PHE A 5 0.34 38.47 15.58
CA PHE A 5 0.58 37.67 16.79
C PHE A 5 -0.51 36.64 17.01
N LYS A 6 -1.78 36.95 16.75
CA LYS A 6 -2.88 35.97 16.82
C LYS A 6 -2.71 34.82 15.80
N PHE A 7 -2.29 35.14 14.57
CA PHE A 7 -2.00 34.13 13.55
C PHE A 7 -0.81 33.25 13.91
N PHE A 8 0.23 33.83 14.52
CA PHE A 8 1.41 33.10 15.00
C PHE A 8 1.05 32.12 16.14
N TYR A 9 0.26 32.55 17.13
CA TYR A 9 -0.21 31.67 18.20
C TYR A 9 -1.16 30.58 17.70
N PHE A 10 -2.01 30.88 16.75
CA PHE A 10 -2.87 29.88 16.11
C PHE A 10 -2.05 28.83 15.35
N PHE A 11 -1.05 29.27 14.61
CA PHE A 11 -0.14 28.37 13.88
C PHE A 11 0.72 27.53 14.84
N LEU A 12 1.23 28.13 15.91
CA LEU A 12 1.98 27.42 16.95
C LEU A 12 1.11 26.39 17.67
N PHE A 13 -0.12 26.75 18.01
CA PHE A 13 -1.10 25.83 18.61
C PHE A 13 -1.43 24.67 17.67
N PHE A 14 -1.61 24.95 16.38
CA PHE A 14 -1.83 23.93 15.36
C PHE A 14 -0.63 22.99 15.18
N CYS A 15 0.60 23.51 15.23
CA CYS A 15 1.82 22.71 15.19
C CYS A 15 2.00 21.83 16.45
N LEU A 16 1.67 22.33 17.64
CA LEU A 16 1.71 21.56 18.88
C LEU A 16 0.68 20.41 18.91
N PHE A 17 -0.48 20.58 18.27
CA PHE A 17 -1.47 19.52 18.15
C PHE A 17 -1.01 18.35 17.24
N GLN A 18 -0.06 18.58 16.35
CA GLN A 18 0.51 17.55 15.48
C GLN A 18 1.47 16.59 16.19
N VAL A 19 2.02 16.99 17.36
CA VAL A 19 3.09 16.23 18.05
C VAL A 19 2.56 15.15 19.00
N ALA A 20 1.28 15.17 19.39
CA ALA A 20 0.82 14.47 20.59
C ALA A 20 0.04 13.16 20.39
N ILE A 21 0.08 12.47 19.23
CA ILE A 21 -0.65 11.20 19.10
C ILE A 21 0.26 10.10 18.55
N PRO A 22 0.71 9.12 19.36
CA PRO A 22 1.16 7.83 18.87
C PRO A 22 -0.07 7.05 18.38
N ALA A 23 -0.66 7.47 17.28
CA ALA A 23 -1.80 6.81 16.70
C ALA A 23 -1.30 5.58 15.94
N ILE A 24 -1.70 4.40 16.38
CA ILE A 24 -1.66 3.18 15.56
C ILE A 24 -2.59 3.47 14.39
N ALA A 25 -2.02 3.85 13.25
CA ALA A 25 -2.75 4.41 12.12
C ALA A 25 -3.75 3.42 11.50
N GLN A 26 -3.46 2.12 11.53
CA GLN A 26 -4.28 1.11 10.89
C GLN A 26 -5.00 0.22 11.91
N ARG A 27 -6.30 -0.05 11.66
CA ARG A 27 -7.11 -0.96 12.48
C ARG A 27 -7.11 -2.40 11.99
N TYR A 28 -6.70 -2.66 10.75
CA TYR A 28 -6.70 -3.98 10.14
C TYR A 28 -5.28 -4.58 10.07
N GLY A 29 -5.21 -5.90 10.00
CA GLY A 29 -3.99 -6.66 9.74
C GLY A 29 -3.91 -7.14 8.31
N THR A 30 -5.04 -7.65 7.79
CA THR A 30 -5.22 -8.07 6.40
C THR A 30 -6.57 -7.57 5.91
N ALA A 31 -6.60 -6.97 4.74
CA ALA A 31 -7.82 -6.57 4.05
C ALA A 31 -7.76 -7.03 2.59
N MET A 32 -8.90 -7.41 2.02
CA MET A 32 -9.03 -7.85 0.64
C MET A 32 -10.31 -7.29 0.04
N GLY A 33 -10.29 -6.93 -1.22
CA GLY A 33 -11.47 -6.40 -1.88
C GLY A 33 -11.26 -6.08 -3.36
N ILE A 34 -12.17 -5.28 -3.87
CA ILE A 34 -12.25 -4.89 -5.27
C ILE A 34 -11.61 -3.51 -5.44
N ARG A 35 -10.92 -3.32 -6.55
CA ARG A 35 -10.34 -2.06 -6.98
C ARG A 35 -10.85 -1.68 -8.36
N PHE A 36 -11.21 -0.43 -8.53
CA PHE A 36 -11.54 0.20 -9.81
C PHE A 36 -10.44 1.22 -10.11
N GLY A 37 -9.86 1.10 -11.28
CA GLY A 37 -8.83 2.02 -11.77
C GLY A 37 -9.31 2.73 -13.04
N ASN A 38 -9.02 4.02 -13.14
CA ASN A 38 -9.27 4.83 -14.33
C ASN A 38 -7.99 5.53 -14.74
N SER A 39 -7.55 5.26 -15.96
CA SER A 39 -6.43 5.93 -16.63
C SER A 39 -6.90 6.55 -17.93
N GLU A 40 -6.03 7.28 -18.62
CA GLU A 40 -6.37 7.91 -19.90
C GLU A 40 -6.80 6.91 -20.98
N LEU A 41 -6.24 5.71 -20.97
CA LEU A 41 -6.47 4.70 -21.99
C LEU A 41 -7.44 3.59 -21.59
N SER A 42 -7.59 3.32 -20.30
CA SER A 42 -8.35 2.14 -19.86
C SER A 42 -9.04 2.35 -18.52
N ARG A 43 -10.17 1.69 -18.38
CA ARG A 43 -10.86 1.48 -17.12
C ARG A 43 -10.66 0.04 -16.70
N THR A 44 -10.10 -0.17 -15.53
CA THR A 44 -9.74 -1.49 -15.05
C THR A 44 -10.52 -1.84 -13.79
N VAL A 45 -10.86 -3.10 -13.67
CA VAL A 45 -11.42 -3.69 -12.45
C VAL A 45 -10.47 -4.77 -11.97
N GLY A 46 -10.32 -4.92 -10.68
CA GLY A 46 -9.39 -5.90 -10.15
C GLY A 46 -9.56 -6.18 -8.68
N LEU A 47 -8.62 -6.96 -8.18
CA LEU A 47 -8.53 -7.36 -6.78
C LEU A 47 -7.37 -6.63 -6.12
N SER A 48 -7.57 -6.24 -4.88
CA SER A 48 -6.54 -5.67 -4.01
C SER A 48 -6.49 -6.44 -2.71
N VAL A 49 -5.28 -6.81 -2.30
CA VAL A 49 -5.00 -7.46 -1.03
C VAL A 49 -3.94 -6.66 -0.30
N GLN A 50 -4.29 -6.16 0.86
CA GLN A 50 -3.37 -5.45 1.73
C GLN A 50 -3.01 -6.29 2.96
N GLN A 51 -1.72 -6.42 3.23
CA GLN A 51 -1.19 -7.11 4.39
C GLN A 51 -0.31 -6.17 5.20
N ARG A 52 -0.69 -5.91 6.43
CA ARG A 52 0.15 -5.16 7.35
C ARG A 52 1.36 -5.99 7.79
N VAL A 53 2.56 -5.47 7.56
CA VAL A 53 3.84 -6.13 7.93
C VAL A 53 4.49 -5.47 9.14
N LEU A 54 4.46 -4.14 9.22
CA LEU A 54 5.00 -3.37 10.34
C LEU A 54 3.93 -2.39 10.88
N GLU A 55 4.28 -1.67 11.94
CA GLU A 55 3.45 -0.54 12.38
C GLU A 55 3.46 0.53 11.29
N ARG A 56 2.29 0.86 10.75
CA ARG A 56 2.10 1.86 9.69
C ARG A 56 2.65 1.46 8.31
N VAL A 57 3.08 0.22 8.10
CA VAL A 57 3.55 -0.26 6.79
C VAL A 57 2.74 -1.47 6.36
N THR A 58 2.19 -1.39 5.15
CA THR A 58 1.50 -2.49 4.46
C THR A 58 2.23 -2.88 3.20
N LEU A 59 2.08 -4.13 2.82
CA LEU A 59 2.28 -4.59 1.46
C LEU A 59 0.92 -4.72 0.81
N GLU A 60 0.76 -4.16 -0.37
CA GLU A 60 -0.43 -4.30 -1.19
C GLU A 60 -0.07 -5.02 -2.49
N ALA A 61 -0.86 -6.04 -2.82
CA ALA A 61 -0.86 -6.68 -4.13
C ALA A 61 -2.14 -6.29 -4.85
N ILE A 62 -2.01 -5.78 -6.07
CA ILE A 62 -3.11 -5.34 -6.93
C ILE A 62 -3.04 -6.10 -8.24
N LEU A 63 -4.11 -6.79 -8.60
CA LEU A 63 -4.31 -7.39 -9.92
C LEU A 63 -5.49 -6.70 -10.58
N GLN A 64 -5.27 -6.05 -11.71
CA GLN A 64 -6.28 -5.31 -12.46
C GLN A 64 -6.30 -5.70 -13.93
N SER A 65 -7.50 -5.73 -14.52
CA SER A 65 -7.68 -5.93 -15.95
C SER A 65 -8.85 -5.10 -16.47
N ASP A 66 -8.80 -4.73 -17.73
CA ASP A 66 -9.95 -4.21 -18.50
C ASP A 66 -10.72 -5.32 -19.22
N PHE A 67 -10.34 -6.59 -18.97
CA PHE A 67 -10.87 -7.80 -19.60
C PHE A 67 -10.71 -7.84 -21.13
N SER A 68 -9.90 -6.96 -21.70
CA SER A 68 -9.64 -6.86 -23.13
C SER A 68 -8.15 -6.92 -23.44
N ARG A 69 -7.44 -5.83 -23.19
CA ARG A 69 -6.06 -5.62 -23.66
C ARG A 69 -5.05 -5.35 -22.56
N ASN A 70 -5.53 -4.85 -21.43
CA ASN A 70 -4.69 -4.41 -20.32
C ASN A 70 -4.89 -5.32 -19.12
N THR A 71 -3.81 -5.92 -18.65
CA THR A 71 -3.77 -6.66 -17.39
C THR A 71 -2.48 -6.29 -16.67
N ASN A 72 -2.60 -5.78 -15.46
CA ASN A 72 -1.48 -5.30 -14.66
C ASN A 72 -1.50 -5.92 -13.27
N PHE A 73 -0.33 -6.33 -12.81
CA PHE A 73 -0.07 -6.74 -11.45
C PHE A 73 0.92 -5.78 -10.81
N SER A 74 0.56 -5.21 -9.66
CA SER A 74 1.41 -4.32 -8.89
C SER A 74 1.65 -4.88 -7.49
N LEU A 75 2.89 -4.78 -7.03
CA LEU A 75 3.28 -5.08 -5.66
C LEU A 75 3.87 -3.82 -5.03
N LEU A 76 3.20 -3.29 -4.01
CA LEU A 76 3.47 -2.00 -3.41
C LEU A 76 3.81 -2.15 -1.92
N ALA A 77 4.73 -1.33 -1.45
CA ALA A 77 4.99 -1.11 -0.04
C ALA A 77 4.51 0.30 0.33
N GLU A 78 3.59 0.39 1.28
CA GLU A 78 2.89 1.62 1.62
C GLU A 78 3.08 1.99 3.07
N ARG A 79 3.17 3.28 3.33
CA ARG A 79 3.23 3.85 4.67
C ARG A 79 1.97 4.66 4.95
N HIS A 80 1.26 4.31 6.02
CA HIS A 80 0.03 4.95 6.43
C HIS A 80 0.24 5.89 7.61
N ARG A 81 -0.39 7.06 7.54
CA ARG A 81 -0.41 8.03 8.65
C ARG A 81 -1.84 8.52 8.91
N PRO A 82 -2.25 8.65 10.18
CA PRO A 82 -3.58 9.18 10.50
C PRO A 82 -3.62 10.69 10.20
N ILE A 83 -4.75 11.17 9.68
CA ILE A 83 -5.02 12.60 9.47
C ILE A 83 -5.69 13.17 10.73
N ILE A 84 -6.95 12.83 10.94
CA ILE A 84 -7.76 13.34 12.07
C ILE A 84 -8.00 12.22 13.10
N SER A 85 -8.16 11.00 12.64
CA SER A 85 -8.48 9.85 13.48
C SER A 85 -7.77 8.60 12.98
N LYS A 86 -7.74 7.56 13.85
CA LYS A 86 -7.23 6.22 13.47
C LYS A 86 -8.04 5.53 12.37
N ARG A 87 -9.17 6.10 11.96
CA ARG A 87 -10.03 5.58 10.90
C ARG A 87 -9.76 6.23 9.56
N PHE A 88 -9.25 7.48 9.57
CA PHE A 88 -8.99 8.25 8.38
C PHE A 88 -7.49 8.49 8.26
N ASN A 89 -6.88 7.87 7.26
CA ASN A 89 -5.44 7.88 7.04
C ASN A 89 -5.13 8.40 5.65
N TYR A 90 -4.00 9.06 5.48
CA TYR A 90 -3.36 9.14 4.18
C TYR A 90 -2.27 8.09 4.09
N TYR A 91 -1.98 7.66 2.89
CA TYR A 91 -0.91 6.72 2.63
C TYR A 91 -0.15 7.09 1.37
N TYR A 92 1.08 6.67 1.33
CA TYR A 92 1.95 6.81 0.18
C TYR A 92 2.93 5.64 0.16
N GLY A 93 3.40 5.33 -1.03
CA GLY A 93 4.29 4.20 -1.19
C GLY A 93 4.82 4.07 -2.60
N GLY A 94 5.47 2.95 -2.83
CA GLY A 94 5.97 2.59 -4.14
C GLY A 94 6.23 1.10 -4.24
N GLY A 95 6.45 0.66 -5.46
CA GLY A 95 6.70 -0.73 -5.75
C GLY A 95 6.96 -0.99 -7.22
N ILE A 96 6.67 -2.19 -7.64
CA ILE A 96 6.87 -2.65 -9.02
C ILE A 96 5.55 -3.08 -9.63
N GLY A 97 5.38 -2.74 -10.89
CA GLY A 97 4.26 -3.18 -11.72
C GLY A 97 4.75 -3.93 -12.94
N PHE A 98 4.01 -4.96 -13.31
CA PHE A 98 4.25 -5.73 -14.52
C PHE A 98 2.94 -6.26 -15.08
N GLY A 99 2.88 -6.35 -16.40
CA GLY A 99 1.66 -6.77 -17.05
C GLY A 99 1.76 -6.81 -18.57
N LYS A 100 0.60 -6.85 -19.17
CA LYS A 100 0.42 -6.64 -20.61
C LYS A 100 -0.43 -5.41 -20.79
N GLU A 101 0.07 -4.45 -21.55
CA GLU A 101 -0.61 -3.17 -21.70
C GLU A 101 -0.60 -2.71 -23.16
N GLU A 102 -1.62 -1.97 -23.51
CA GLU A 102 -1.69 -1.22 -24.75
C GLU A 102 -0.73 -0.01 -24.66
N SER A 103 -0.02 0.25 -25.74
CA SER A 103 0.83 1.42 -25.90
C SER A 103 0.45 2.17 -27.17
N PHE A 104 0.72 3.46 -27.23
CA PHE A 104 0.51 4.28 -28.40
C PHE A 104 1.76 5.09 -28.72
N ILE A 105 2.00 5.27 -30.01
CA ILE A 105 3.06 6.13 -30.52
C ILE A 105 2.38 7.21 -31.36
N LYS A 106 2.58 8.46 -30.99
CA LYS A 106 2.15 9.60 -31.80
C LYS A 106 3.19 9.87 -32.87
N ASN A 107 2.85 9.64 -34.13
CA ASN A 107 3.69 10.02 -35.24
C ASN A 107 3.51 11.52 -35.49
N GLU A 108 4.57 12.32 -35.27
CA GLU A 108 4.51 13.78 -35.41
C GLU A 108 4.37 14.23 -36.88
N GLU A 109 4.83 13.43 -37.86
CA GLU A 109 4.75 13.78 -39.27
C GLU A 109 3.36 13.55 -39.86
N THR A 110 2.70 12.45 -39.48
CA THR A 110 1.40 12.06 -40.04
C THR A 110 0.24 12.44 -39.14
N MET A 111 0.48 12.93 -37.90
CA MET A 111 -0.53 13.18 -36.86
C MET A 111 -1.37 11.93 -36.53
N GLN A 112 -0.92 10.75 -36.91
CA GLN A 112 -1.59 9.48 -36.62
C GLN A 112 -1.10 8.94 -35.30
N ILE A 113 -2.00 8.24 -34.60
CA ILE A 113 -1.72 7.51 -33.36
C ILE A 113 -1.70 6.03 -33.70
N ASP A 114 -0.50 5.46 -33.65
CA ASP A 114 -0.31 4.03 -33.85
C ASP A 114 -0.45 3.30 -32.51
N HIS A 115 -1.43 2.40 -32.43
CA HIS A 115 -1.69 1.57 -31.25
C HIS A 115 -0.97 0.23 -31.37
N THR A 116 -0.18 -0.12 -30.36
CA THR A 116 0.42 -1.44 -30.21
C THR A 116 -0.20 -2.16 -29.01
N TYR A 117 -0.48 -3.45 -29.20
CA TYR A 117 -1.23 -4.24 -28.22
C TYR A 117 -0.38 -5.39 -27.68
N GLY A 118 -0.68 -5.81 -26.44
CA GLY A 118 -0.08 -6.99 -25.83
C GLY A 118 1.38 -6.83 -25.42
N ASN A 119 1.86 -5.58 -25.28
CA ASN A 119 3.22 -5.30 -24.85
C ASN A 119 3.41 -5.76 -23.41
N SER A 120 4.40 -6.64 -23.17
CA SER A 120 4.81 -6.99 -21.82
C SER A 120 5.50 -5.80 -21.19
N THR A 121 4.95 -5.28 -20.12
CA THR A 121 5.42 -4.05 -19.46
C THR A 121 5.99 -4.34 -18.09
N VAL A 122 7.05 -3.61 -17.76
CA VAL A 122 7.64 -3.56 -16.42
C VAL A 122 7.86 -2.12 -16.05
N GLY A 123 7.44 -1.72 -14.85
CA GLY A 123 7.56 -0.35 -14.39
C GLY A 123 7.67 -0.22 -12.89
N VAL A 124 7.95 1.01 -12.46
CA VAL A 124 7.90 1.42 -11.06
C VAL A 124 6.57 2.10 -10.81
N ASP A 125 5.80 1.57 -9.88
CA ASP A 125 4.57 2.17 -9.39
C ASP A 125 4.85 3.03 -8.17
N LEU A 126 4.35 4.26 -8.17
CA LEU A 126 4.18 5.05 -6.96
C LEU A 126 2.70 5.10 -6.62
N ILE A 127 2.37 5.35 -5.37
CA ILE A 127 0.98 5.50 -4.93
C ILE A 127 0.87 6.55 -3.84
N ALA A 128 -0.18 7.35 -3.91
CA ALA A 128 -0.54 8.27 -2.83
C ALA A 128 -2.07 8.37 -2.75
N GLY A 129 -2.62 8.31 -1.55
CA GLY A 129 -4.06 8.29 -1.38
C GLY A 129 -4.54 8.53 0.05
N VAL A 130 -5.84 8.45 0.18
CA VAL A 130 -6.54 8.52 1.47
C VAL A 130 -7.36 7.25 1.68
N GLU A 131 -7.47 6.86 2.93
CA GLU A 131 -8.13 5.64 3.34
C GLU A 131 -9.05 5.90 4.53
N LEU A 132 -10.27 5.40 4.45
CA LEU A 132 -11.26 5.43 5.53
C LEU A 132 -11.62 4.01 5.96
N THR A 133 -11.42 3.70 7.24
CA THR A 133 -11.83 2.43 7.84
C THR A 133 -13.12 2.60 8.62
N VAL A 134 -14.20 1.96 8.17
CA VAL A 134 -15.51 1.95 8.83
C VAL A 134 -15.88 0.52 9.18
N ALA A 135 -16.05 0.22 10.45
CA ALA A 135 -16.34 -1.11 10.96
C ALA A 135 -15.31 -2.16 10.46
N ASN A 136 -15.70 -3.02 9.54
CA ASN A 136 -14.86 -4.04 8.90
C ASN A 136 -14.59 -3.75 7.42
N ALA A 137 -14.94 -2.56 6.93
CA ALA A 137 -14.69 -2.13 5.56
C ALA A 137 -13.59 -1.06 5.52
N VAL A 138 -12.79 -1.09 4.48
CA VAL A 138 -11.75 -0.13 4.16
C VAL A 138 -12.03 0.41 2.78
N ILE A 139 -12.27 1.71 2.68
CA ILE A 139 -12.49 2.41 1.42
C ILE A 139 -11.28 3.30 1.19
N SER A 140 -10.69 3.27 0.02
CA SER A 140 -9.58 4.14 -0.35
C SER A 140 -9.79 4.80 -1.70
N LEU A 141 -9.25 6.01 -1.83
CA LEU A 141 -9.10 6.77 -3.05
C LEU A 141 -7.63 7.12 -3.19
N ASP A 142 -7.06 6.83 -4.34
CA ASP A 142 -5.64 7.04 -4.57
C ASP A 142 -5.32 7.43 -6.01
N TYR A 143 -4.13 7.98 -6.18
CA TYR A 143 -3.48 8.21 -7.44
C TYR A 143 -2.22 7.35 -7.52
N LYS A 144 -2.13 6.54 -8.58
CA LYS A 144 -1.05 5.60 -8.82
C LYS A 144 -0.35 5.94 -10.14
N PRO A 145 0.70 6.77 -10.15
CA PRO A 145 1.57 6.95 -11.29
C PRO A 145 2.47 5.72 -11.49
N ASN A 146 2.61 5.30 -12.73
CA ASN A 146 3.52 4.25 -13.18
C ASN A 146 4.58 4.86 -14.10
N ILE A 147 5.85 4.61 -13.78
CA ILE A 147 7.01 4.96 -14.60
C ILE A 147 7.44 3.70 -15.33
N ASN A 148 7.33 3.73 -16.65
CA ASN A 148 7.67 2.60 -17.50
C ASN A 148 9.19 2.43 -17.58
N LEU A 149 9.67 1.22 -17.32
CA LEU A 149 11.07 0.83 -17.52
C LEU A 149 11.26 0.09 -18.84
N ALA A 150 10.26 -0.69 -19.24
CA ALA A 150 10.30 -1.46 -20.48
C ALA A 150 8.89 -1.84 -20.94
N GLY A 151 8.71 -1.97 -22.25
CA GLY A 151 7.54 -2.57 -22.89
C GLY A 151 6.51 -1.58 -23.46
N ARG A 152 6.36 -0.39 -22.90
CA ARG A 152 5.54 0.70 -23.44
C ARG A 152 6.40 1.77 -24.08
N SER A 153 5.83 2.51 -25.01
CA SER A 153 6.46 3.70 -25.58
C SER A 153 6.35 4.92 -24.64
N GLU A 154 5.20 5.01 -23.94
CA GLU A 154 5.00 6.09 -22.97
C GLU A 154 5.81 5.85 -21.70
N PHE A 155 6.58 6.85 -21.32
CA PHE A 155 7.38 6.83 -20.09
C PHE A 155 6.52 6.84 -18.81
N TYR A 156 5.38 7.54 -18.86
CA TYR A 156 4.55 7.81 -17.70
C TYR A 156 3.09 7.51 -17.98
N ARG A 157 2.40 6.91 -16.99
CA ARG A 157 0.94 6.71 -17.01
C ARG A 157 0.35 6.89 -15.61
N GLY A 158 -0.56 7.84 -15.46
CA GLY A 158 -1.31 8.07 -14.23
C GLY A 158 -2.59 7.23 -14.17
N GLN A 159 -2.92 6.71 -13.00
CA GLN A 159 -4.18 6.03 -12.73
C GLN A 159 -4.80 6.55 -11.44
N VAL A 160 -6.08 6.94 -11.49
CA VAL A 160 -6.90 7.18 -10.30
C VAL A 160 -7.58 5.88 -9.91
N GLY A 161 -7.49 5.50 -8.65
CA GLY A 161 -8.05 4.26 -8.13
C GLY A 161 -9.02 4.47 -6.97
N ILE A 162 -10.10 3.68 -6.96
CA ILE A 162 -11.01 3.56 -5.82
C ILE A 162 -11.02 2.09 -5.41
N SER A 163 -10.83 1.81 -4.12
CA SER A 163 -10.88 0.44 -3.61
C SER A 163 -11.86 0.31 -2.45
N ALA A 164 -12.55 -0.83 -2.42
CA ALA A 164 -13.39 -1.23 -1.31
C ALA A 164 -12.95 -2.62 -0.84
N ARG A 165 -12.44 -2.71 0.39
CA ARG A 165 -11.87 -3.92 0.97
C ARG A 165 -12.58 -4.33 2.25
N THR A 166 -12.69 -5.62 2.49
CA THR A 166 -13.18 -6.18 3.76
C THR A 166 -12.00 -6.58 4.62
N VAL A 167 -12.06 -6.26 5.90
CA VAL A 167 -11.04 -6.62 6.88
C VAL A 167 -11.18 -8.10 7.25
N LEU A 168 -10.23 -8.93 6.82
CA LEU A 168 -10.17 -10.36 7.12
C LEU A 168 -9.55 -10.63 8.49
N VAL A 169 -8.48 -9.90 8.84
CA VAL A 169 -7.79 -10.05 10.12
C VAL A 169 -7.63 -8.70 10.79
N LYS A 170 -8.16 -8.59 12.01
CA LYS A 170 -8.01 -7.37 12.80
C LYS A 170 -6.58 -7.22 13.33
N SER A 171 -6.08 -6.01 13.38
CA SER A 171 -4.74 -5.68 13.86
C SER A 171 -4.43 -6.24 15.27
N LYS A 172 -5.41 -6.27 16.17
CA LYS A 172 -5.24 -6.83 17.52
C LYS A 172 -4.99 -8.34 17.49
N GLU A 173 -5.70 -9.07 16.65
CA GLU A 173 -5.55 -10.52 16.48
C GLU A 173 -4.21 -10.87 15.84
N GLN A 174 -3.79 -10.12 14.86
CA GLN A 174 -2.47 -10.28 14.24
C GLN A 174 -1.34 -10.10 15.26
N LYS A 175 -1.39 -9.04 16.07
CA LYS A 175 -0.41 -8.83 17.16
C LYS A 175 -0.43 -9.97 18.18
N LYS A 176 -1.60 -10.49 18.54
CA LYS A 176 -1.74 -11.64 19.46
C LYS A 176 -1.08 -12.89 18.88
N LYS A 177 -1.37 -13.23 17.62
CA LYS A 177 -0.75 -14.36 16.91
C LYS A 177 0.77 -14.23 16.79
N GLN A 178 1.28 -13.02 16.47
CA GLN A 178 2.73 -12.77 16.42
C GLN A 178 3.41 -12.97 17.77
N ARG A 179 2.82 -12.45 18.86
CA ARG A 179 3.34 -12.66 20.23
C ARG A 179 3.34 -14.13 20.64
N GLN A 180 2.31 -14.89 20.29
CA GLN A 180 2.25 -16.32 20.55
C GLN A 180 3.34 -17.08 19.80
N ARG A 181 3.55 -16.79 18.50
CA ARG A 181 4.63 -17.39 17.69
C ARG A 181 6.02 -17.06 18.23
N GLN A 182 6.23 -15.82 18.68
CA GLN A 182 7.52 -15.45 19.30
C GLN A 182 7.74 -16.17 20.63
N LYS A 183 6.73 -16.33 21.48
CA LYS A 183 6.82 -17.08 22.72
C LYS A 183 7.14 -18.56 22.44
N ALA A 184 6.44 -19.18 21.48
CA ALA A 184 6.69 -20.57 21.09
C ALA A 184 8.12 -20.78 20.57
N LYS A 185 8.63 -19.85 19.73
CA LYS A 185 10.04 -19.91 19.26
C LYS A 185 11.05 -19.75 20.40
N ARG A 186 10.76 -18.91 21.40
CA ARG A 186 11.63 -18.73 22.56
C ARG A 186 11.62 -19.95 23.50
N SER A 187 10.45 -20.58 23.73
CA SER A 187 10.35 -21.79 24.54
C SER A 187 11.01 -22.99 23.85
N GLY A 188 10.82 -23.18 22.53
CA GLY A 188 11.49 -24.23 21.78
C GLY A 188 13.03 -24.09 21.80
N LYS A 189 13.53 -22.83 21.70
CA LYS A 189 14.98 -22.57 21.76
C LYS A 189 15.58 -22.83 23.16
N LYS A 190 14.79 -22.67 24.23
CA LYS A 190 15.23 -23.03 25.60
C LYS A 190 15.33 -24.54 25.83
N GLN A 191 14.50 -25.34 25.16
CA GLN A 191 14.56 -26.81 25.27
C GLN A 191 15.74 -27.45 24.49
N THR A 192 16.28 -26.75 23.46
CA THR A 192 17.34 -27.28 22.61
C THR A 192 18.75 -27.02 23.21
N VAL A 193 18.87 -26.08 24.14
CA VAL A 193 20.11 -25.81 24.84
C VAL A 193 20.10 -26.55 26.16
N LYS A 194 20.47 -27.82 26.15
CA LYS A 194 20.84 -28.52 27.39
C LYS A 194 22.05 -27.81 27.98
N PRO A 195 22.03 -27.43 29.27
CA PRO A 195 23.18 -26.79 29.89
C PRO A 195 24.38 -27.72 29.79
N PHE A 196 25.52 -27.18 29.41
CA PHE A 196 26.79 -27.89 29.20
C PHE A 196 27.21 -28.67 30.44
N SER A 197 26.70 -28.34 31.61
CA SER A 197 26.89 -29.06 32.89
C SER A 197 26.33 -30.49 32.92
N ASP A 198 25.29 -30.80 32.10
CA ASP A 198 24.67 -32.13 32.09
C ASP A 198 25.44 -33.15 31.25
N LEU A 199 26.40 -32.69 30.42
CA LEU A 199 27.26 -33.57 29.65
C LEU A 199 28.35 -34.22 30.49
N PHE A 200 28.64 -33.70 31.69
CA PHE A 200 29.67 -34.20 32.59
C PHE A 200 29.16 -34.95 33.83
N LYS A 201 27.84 -35.13 33.94
CA LYS A 201 27.20 -35.94 35.00
C LYS A 201 26.88 -37.34 34.51
N LYS A 202 27.88 -38.05 33.97
CA LYS A 202 27.82 -39.51 33.79
C LYS A 202 29.10 -40.10 34.35
N LYS A 203 29.06 -40.38 35.65
CA LYS A 203 29.76 -41.54 36.24
C LYS A 203 29.01 -41.95 37.48
#